data_3a7b9b9f826a1525023ed659049695d4
#
_entry.id   3a7b9b9f826a1525023ed659049695d4
#
_cell.length_a   1.000
_cell.length_b   1.000
_cell.length_c   1.000
_cell.angle_alpha   90.00
_cell.angle_beta   90.00
_cell.angle_gamma   90.00
#
_symmetry.space_group_name_H-M   'P 1'
#
loop_
_entity.id
_entity.type
_entity.pdbx_description
1 polymer ?
#
loop_
_entity_poly.entity_id
_entity_poly.type
_entity_poly.pdbx_seq_one_letter_code
_entity_poly.pdbx_strand_id
1 'polypeptide(L)'
;LNIEARLTAMAGDAGKRLHTGRSRNDQVATDIRLWLRSEIDNIVGLLKALRSALLDLAEQHTNTIVPGFTHLQVAQPVVFGHHLLA
;
A
#
# COMPACT_ATOMS: atom_id res chain seq x y z
N LEU A 1 -15.58 20.59 4.77
CA LEU A 1 -15.80 21.54 5.88
C LEU A 1 -14.71 21.44 6.95
N ASN A 2 -14.37 20.25 7.44
CA ASN A 2 -13.35 20.07 8.48
C ASN A 2 -11.94 20.46 8.00
N ILE A 3 -11.59 20.11 6.77
CA ILE A 3 -10.31 20.47 6.16
C ILE A 3 -10.19 22.00 6.00
N GLU A 4 -11.27 22.64 5.55
CA GLU A 4 -11.32 24.08 5.38
C GLU A 4 -11.20 24.83 6.71
N ALA A 5 -11.91 24.35 7.75
CA ALA A 5 -11.83 24.89 9.08
C ALA A 5 -10.42 24.77 9.65
N ARG A 6 -9.78 23.64 9.47
CA ARG A 6 -8.40 23.40 9.92
C ARG A 6 -7.38 24.26 9.17
N LEU A 7 -7.52 24.42 7.86
CA LEU A 7 -6.69 25.31 7.07
C LEU A 7 -6.86 26.78 7.51
N THR A 8 -8.08 27.20 7.79
CA THR A 8 -8.35 28.56 8.28
C THR A 8 -7.71 28.79 9.65
N ALA A 9 -7.72 27.78 10.52
CA ALA A 9 -7.04 27.87 11.82
C ALA A 9 -5.53 27.97 11.69
N MET A 10 -4.93 27.32 10.65
CA MET A 10 -3.48 27.32 10.42
C MET A 10 -2.99 28.53 9.63
N ALA A 11 -3.73 28.96 8.62
CA ALA A 11 -3.31 29.96 7.63
C ALA A 11 -4.14 31.26 7.67
N GLY A 12 -5.10 31.39 8.58
CA GLY A 12 -5.97 32.55 8.68
C GLY A 12 -6.90 32.70 7.46
N ASP A 13 -7.13 33.95 7.03
CA ASP A 13 -8.05 34.25 5.91
C ASP A 13 -7.63 33.64 4.58
N ALA A 14 -6.35 33.32 4.38
CA ALA A 14 -5.87 32.63 3.19
C ALA A 14 -6.50 31.24 3.05
N GLY A 15 -6.77 30.54 4.14
CA GLY A 15 -7.45 29.25 4.16
C GLY A 15 -8.90 29.35 3.64
N LYS A 16 -9.59 30.45 3.92
CA LYS A 16 -10.94 30.71 3.42
C LYS A 16 -11.00 30.94 1.90
N ARG A 17 -9.94 31.50 1.33
CA ARG A 17 -9.85 31.83 -0.09
C ARG A 17 -9.65 30.60 -0.97
N LEU A 18 -9.22 29.50 -0.41
CA LEU A 18 -8.95 28.25 -1.15
C LEU A 18 -10.17 27.74 -1.89
N HIS A 19 -11.37 27.96 -1.36
CA HIS A 19 -12.64 27.54 -1.98
C HIS A 19 -13.20 28.55 -2.98
N THR A 20 -12.58 29.72 -3.15
CA THR A 20 -13.10 30.80 -4.00
C THR A 20 -13.25 30.35 -5.47
N GLY A 21 -14.45 30.57 -6.03
CA GLY A 21 -14.73 30.24 -7.44
C GLY A 21 -14.86 28.76 -7.76
N ARG A 22 -15.01 27.89 -6.75
CA ARG A 22 -15.11 26.45 -6.94
C ARG A 22 -16.37 25.86 -6.30
N SER A 23 -16.84 24.76 -6.90
CA SER A 23 -17.87 23.94 -6.30
C SER A 23 -17.29 23.10 -5.15
N ARG A 24 -18.12 22.82 -4.14
CA ARG A 24 -17.76 21.85 -3.09
C ARG A 24 -17.50 20.45 -3.68
N ASN A 25 -18.21 20.08 -4.75
CA ASN A 25 -18.01 18.80 -5.43
C ASN A 25 -16.62 18.69 -6.06
N ASP A 26 -16.12 19.76 -6.66
CA ASP A 26 -14.77 19.81 -7.24
C ASP A 26 -13.72 19.63 -6.15
N GLN A 27 -13.91 20.28 -5.02
CA GLN A 27 -13.03 20.15 -3.86
C GLN A 27 -13.01 18.71 -3.34
N VAL A 28 -14.16 18.11 -3.13
CA VAL A 28 -14.28 16.72 -2.62
C VAL A 28 -13.64 15.73 -3.59
N ALA A 29 -13.89 15.88 -4.89
CA ALA A 29 -13.30 15.01 -5.91
C ALA A 29 -11.76 15.11 -5.94
N THR A 30 -11.22 16.31 -5.80
CA THR A 30 -9.78 16.54 -5.75
C THR A 30 -9.17 15.97 -4.49
N ASP A 31 -9.79 16.19 -3.33
CA ASP A 31 -9.32 15.71 -2.04
C ASP A 31 -9.26 14.17 -2.01
N ILE A 32 -10.29 13.50 -2.56
CA ILE A 32 -10.31 12.04 -2.65
C ILE A 32 -9.16 11.53 -3.51
N ARG A 33 -8.88 12.16 -4.65
CA ARG A 33 -7.78 11.77 -5.53
C ARG A 33 -6.42 11.97 -4.88
N LEU A 34 -6.22 13.07 -4.18
CA LEU A 34 -4.98 13.33 -3.45
C LEU A 34 -4.78 12.32 -2.32
N TRP A 35 -5.82 12.04 -1.56
CA TRP A 35 -5.79 11.02 -0.52
C TRP A 35 -5.48 9.63 -1.11
N LEU A 36 -6.15 9.26 -2.19
CA LEU A 36 -5.95 7.96 -2.85
C LEU A 36 -4.52 7.80 -3.35
N ARG A 37 -3.92 8.85 -3.93
CA ARG A 37 -2.51 8.81 -4.34
C ARG A 37 -1.59 8.54 -3.17
N SER A 38 -1.81 9.21 -2.05
CA SER A 38 -1.04 9.00 -0.82
C SER A 38 -1.18 7.57 -0.30
N GLU A 39 -2.40 7.04 -0.31
CA GLU A 39 -2.66 5.66 0.13
C GLU A 39 -2.05 4.61 -0.81
N ILE A 40 -2.05 4.86 -2.12
CA ILE A 40 -1.37 3.99 -3.08
C ILE A 40 0.13 3.94 -2.80
N ASP A 41 0.77 5.07 -2.55
CA ASP A 41 2.20 5.12 -2.23
C ASP A 41 2.50 4.35 -0.93
N ASN A 42 1.63 4.46 0.05
CA ASN A 42 1.69 3.72 1.31
C ASN A 42 1.61 2.21 1.08
N ILE A 43 0.63 1.76 0.30
CA ILE A 43 0.43 0.35 -0.04
C ILE A 43 1.63 -0.19 -0.83
N VAL A 44 2.14 0.57 -1.79
CA VAL A 44 3.35 0.20 -2.55
C VAL A 44 4.55 0.01 -1.61
N GLY A 45 4.72 0.89 -0.63
CA GLY A 45 5.77 0.75 0.39
C GLY A 45 5.61 -0.54 1.20
N LEU A 46 4.40 -0.86 1.64
CA LEU A 46 4.10 -2.09 2.38
C LEU A 46 4.35 -3.36 1.53
N LEU A 47 3.95 -3.33 0.25
CA LEU A 47 4.21 -4.45 -0.68
C LEU A 47 5.70 -4.66 -0.91
N LYS A 48 6.48 -3.59 -1.04
CA LYS A 48 7.94 -3.68 -1.16
C LYS A 48 8.56 -4.30 0.09
N ALA A 49 8.09 -3.92 1.27
CA ALA A 49 8.56 -4.50 2.53
C ALA A 49 8.23 -5.99 2.64
N LEU A 50 7.02 -6.40 2.24
CA LEU A 50 6.63 -7.81 2.20
C LEU A 50 7.49 -8.61 1.22
N ARG A 51 7.70 -8.10 0.02
CA ARG A 51 8.56 -8.74 -0.99
C ARG A 51 9.98 -8.91 -0.47
N SER A 52 10.53 -7.89 0.16
CA SER A 52 11.87 -7.94 0.74
C SER A 52 11.98 -9.02 1.81
N ALA A 53 10.97 -9.13 2.70
CA ALA A 53 10.92 -10.16 3.72
C ALA A 53 10.85 -11.56 3.13
N LEU A 54 10.04 -11.76 2.08
CA LEU A 54 9.94 -13.05 1.38
C LEU A 54 11.25 -13.43 0.68
N LEU A 55 11.94 -12.45 0.07
CA LEU A 55 13.25 -12.68 -0.54
C LEU A 55 14.30 -13.06 0.49
N ASP A 56 14.31 -12.42 1.65
CA ASP A 56 15.24 -12.75 2.74
C ASP A 56 15.01 -14.18 3.23
N LEU A 57 13.74 -14.58 3.40
CA LEU A 57 13.38 -15.95 3.77
C LEU A 57 13.78 -16.95 2.69
N ALA A 58 13.54 -16.62 1.42
CA ALA A 58 13.93 -17.48 0.31
C ALA A 58 15.45 -17.72 0.27
N GLU A 59 16.23 -16.66 0.53
CA GLU A 59 17.68 -16.75 0.60
C GLU A 59 18.15 -17.66 1.74
N GLN A 60 17.49 -17.59 2.92
CA GLN A 60 17.79 -18.46 4.06
C GLN A 60 17.42 -19.92 3.82
N HIS A 61 16.49 -20.20 2.93
CA HIS A 61 15.93 -21.53 2.67
C HIS A 61 16.21 -22.05 1.26
N THR A 62 17.33 -21.65 0.65
CA THR A 62 17.74 -22.09 -0.68
C THR A 62 17.95 -23.59 -0.81
N ASN A 63 18.30 -24.28 0.30
CA ASN A 63 18.54 -25.71 0.35
C ASN A 63 17.53 -26.48 1.21
N THR A 64 16.52 -25.81 1.72
CA THR A 64 15.50 -26.43 2.56
C THR A 64 14.47 -27.15 1.70
N ILE A 65 14.35 -28.45 1.86
CA ILE A 65 13.43 -29.29 1.11
C ILE A 65 12.15 -29.50 1.93
N VAL A 66 11.00 -29.25 1.30
CA VAL A 66 9.68 -29.46 1.90
C VAL A 66 8.81 -30.28 0.95
N PRO A 67 7.77 -30.99 1.45
CA PRO A 67 6.88 -31.74 0.58
C PRO A 67 5.96 -30.78 -0.19
N GLY A 68 5.93 -30.93 -1.51
CA GLY A 68 4.94 -30.29 -2.36
C GLY A 68 3.67 -31.13 -2.41
N PHE A 69 2.51 -30.48 -2.28
CA PHE A 69 1.21 -31.15 -2.22
C PHE A 69 0.41 -30.94 -3.50
N THR A 70 -0.38 -31.95 -3.85
CA THR A 70 -1.46 -31.83 -4.83
C THR A 70 -2.65 -32.64 -4.33
N HIS A 71 -3.85 -32.10 -4.45
CA HIS A 71 -5.08 -32.72 -3.93
C HIS A 71 -4.98 -33.18 -2.46
N LEU A 72 -4.34 -32.37 -1.62
CA LEU A 72 -4.11 -32.63 -0.19
C LEU A 72 -3.20 -33.85 0.08
N GLN A 73 -2.44 -34.30 -0.91
CA GLN A 73 -1.51 -35.42 -0.81
C GLN A 73 -0.09 -34.96 -1.17
N VAL A 74 0.89 -35.61 -0.55
CA VAL A 74 2.31 -35.37 -0.88
C VAL A 74 2.57 -35.84 -2.30
N ALA A 75 3.07 -34.94 -3.15
CA ALA A 75 3.37 -35.25 -4.55
C ALA A 75 4.88 -35.36 -4.79
N GLN A 76 5.64 -34.32 -4.50
CA GLN A 76 7.08 -34.31 -4.80
C GLN A 76 7.82 -33.36 -3.83
N PRO A 77 9.14 -33.59 -3.62
CA PRO A 77 9.94 -32.64 -2.87
C PRO A 77 10.12 -31.35 -3.65
N VAL A 78 10.04 -30.22 -2.97
CA VAL A 78 10.31 -28.88 -3.52
C VAL A 78 11.23 -28.13 -2.58
N VAL A 79 11.97 -27.14 -3.12
CA VAL A 79 12.79 -26.25 -2.33
C VAL A 79 11.91 -25.14 -1.78
N PHE A 80 11.97 -24.92 -0.47
CA PHE A 80 11.13 -23.92 0.21
C PHE A 80 11.41 -22.51 -0.30
N GLY A 81 12.66 -22.16 -0.57
CA GLY A 81 13.02 -20.89 -1.18
C GLY A 81 12.34 -20.67 -2.54
N HIS A 82 12.23 -21.71 -3.35
CA HIS A 82 11.52 -21.63 -4.63
C HIS A 82 10.03 -21.34 -4.45
N HIS A 83 9.40 -21.97 -3.48
CA HIS A 83 7.99 -21.72 -3.13
C HIS A 83 7.75 -20.26 -2.73
N LEU A 84 8.67 -19.67 -1.95
CA LEU A 84 8.58 -18.28 -1.51
C LEU A 84 8.78 -17.27 -2.65
N LEU A 85 9.42 -17.66 -3.73
CA LEU A 85 9.67 -16.79 -4.89
C LEU A 85 8.46 -16.71 -5.84
N ALA A 86 7.49 -17.56 -5.70
CA ALA A 86 6.27 -17.57 -6.52
C ALA A 86 5.39 -16.36 -6.25
#